data_23cdf698c82a4855c4ad6614816905bb
#
_entry.id   23cdf698c82a4855c4ad6614816905bb
#
_cell.length_a   1.000
_cell.length_b   1.000
_cell.length_c   1.000
_cell.angle_alpha   90.00
_cell.angle_beta   90.00
_cell.angle_gamma   90.00
#
_symmetry.space_group_name_H-M   'P 1'
#
loop_
_entity.id
_entity.type
_entity.pdbx_description
1 polymer ?
#
loop_
_entity_poly.entity_id
_entity_poly.type
_entity_poly.pdbx_seq_one_letter_code
_entity_poly.pdbx_strand_id
1 'polypeptide(L)'
;MFQITPYHSSEYEKWNAFVERSKNATFLFDRHYMDYHADRFQDASLMFYLEGRLVALLPAHKDGDTLCSHNGLTYGGLIMDEKATAERISVLFAEMNDYLRNQGFRTVFYKPVPWIYHQYAAEEDLYALYNVCKAQLVGRDVAAVACTNHLLPWRNIRKQGAKKAIQHGCVIREGENYSDFWSEYSIFSRVFCL
;
A
#
# COMPACT_ATOMS: atom_id res chain seq x y z
N MET A 1 -11.22 11.42 21.54
CA MET A 1 -11.98 11.46 20.28
C MET A 1 -11.04 11.90 19.17
N PHE A 2 -11.00 11.18 18.06
CA PHE A 2 -10.21 11.54 16.90
C PHE A 2 -10.97 12.57 16.06
N GLN A 3 -10.26 13.55 15.53
CA GLN A 3 -10.77 14.37 14.44
C GLN A 3 -10.38 13.70 13.14
N ILE A 4 -11.38 13.32 12.31
CA ILE A 4 -11.21 12.65 11.04
C ILE A 4 -11.51 13.66 9.93
N THR A 5 -10.55 13.88 9.05
CA THR A 5 -10.69 14.81 7.93
C THR A 5 -10.34 14.14 6.60
N PRO A 6 -11.05 14.43 5.52
CA PRO A 6 -10.59 14.07 4.19
C PRO A 6 -9.26 14.74 3.89
N TYR A 7 -8.45 14.08 3.10
CA TYR A 7 -7.26 14.70 2.53
C TYR A 7 -7.65 15.77 1.49
N HIS A 8 -6.93 16.87 1.48
CA HIS A 8 -6.97 17.91 0.45
C HIS A 8 -5.55 18.22 -0.02
N SER A 9 -5.40 18.65 -1.27
CA SER A 9 -4.08 18.96 -1.86
C SER A 9 -3.27 20.01 -1.08
N SER A 10 -3.94 20.88 -0.34
CA SER A 10 -3.28 21.83 0.58
C SER A 10 -2.52 21.15 1.73
N GLU A 11 -2.80 19.89 2.02
CA GLU A 11 -2.17 19.09 3.08
C GLU A 11 -1.02 18.21 2.55
N TYR A 12 -0.61 18.40 1.27
CA TYR A 12 0.40 17.59 0.58
C TYR A 12 1.70 17.42 1.39
N GLU A 13 2.28 18.53 1.82
CA GLU A 13 3.53 18.51 2.58
C GLU A 13 3.37 17.83 3.95
N LYS A 14 2.25 18.06 4.62
CA LYS A 14 1.96 17.43 5.90
C LYS A 14 1.75 15.93 5.77
N TRP A 15 1.08 15.49 4.69
CA TRP A 15 0.91 14.08 4.37
C TRP A 15 2.26 13.39 4.16
N ASN A 16 3.10 13.93 3.28
CA ASN A 16 4.40 13.33 2.95
C ASN A 16 5.36 13.31 4.15
N ALA A 17 5.42 14.41 4.92
CA ALA A 17 6.19 14.45 6.17
C ALA A 17 5.69 13.42 7.21
N PHE A 18 4.41 13.05 7.19
CA PHE A 18 3.92 11.97 8.03
C PHE A 18 4.35 10.60 7.50
N VAL A 19 4.26 10.36 6.19
CA VAL A 19 4.69 9.11 5.55
C VAL A 19 6.15 8.81 5.90
N GLU A 20 7.05 9.79 5.78
CA GLU A 20 8.49 9.63 6.07
C GLU A 20 8.78 9.15 7.51
N ARG A 21 8.03 9.63 8.50
CA ARG A 21 8.23 9.32 9.92
C ARG A 21 7.35 8.20 10.46
N SER A 22 6.50 7.63 9.64
CA SER A 22 5.57 6.58 10.06
C SER A 22 6.29 5.25 10.27
N LYS A 23 5.72 4.38 11.11
CA LYS A 23 6.34 3.09 11.39
C LYS A 23 6.08 2.01 10.33
N ASN A 24 5.13 2.21 9.42
CA ASN A 24 4.70 1.20 8.47
C ASN A 24 4.44 1.71 7.05
N ALA A 25 4.80 2.95 6.73
CA ALA A 25 4.66 3.45 5.37
C ALA A 25 5.82 2.99 4.46
N THR A 26 5.54 3.08 3.17
CA THR A 26 6.50 2.96 2.09
C THR A 26 6.34 4.12 1.11
N PHE A 27 7.24 4.25 0.13
CA PHE A 27 7.17 5.29 -0.90
C PHE A 27 5.84 5.28 -1.69
N LEU A 28 5.11 4.16 -1.73
CA LEU A 28 3.82 4.06 -2.41
C LEU A 28 2.78 5.05 -1.87
N PHE A 29 2.96 5.51 -0.62
CA PHE A 29 2.03 6.42 0.04
C PHE A 29 2.44 7.89 -0.06
N ASP A 30 3.59 8.18 -0.66
CA ASP A 30 3.96 9.54 -1.04
C ASP A 30 2.94 10.07 -2.07
N ARG A 31 2.45 11.29 -1.87
CA ARG A 31 1.45 11.88 -2.75
C ARG A 31 1.96 12.09 -4.17
N HIS A 32 3.26 12.34 -4.34
CA HIS A 32 3.85 12.43 -5.66
C HIS A 32 3.66 11.12 -6.46
N TYR A 33 3.73 9.97 -5.77
CA TYR A 33 3.47 8.66 -6.38
C TYR A 33 1.97 8.36 -6.51
N MET A 34 1.18 8.61 -5.45
CA MET A 34 -0.25 8.33 -5.45
C MET A 34 -1.01 9.14 -6.50
N ASP A 35 -0.71 10.43 -6.60
CA ASP A 35 -1.42 11.38 -7.48
C ASP A 35 -1.15 11.11 -8.98
N TYR A 36 -0.15 10.29 -9.30
CA TYR A 36 0.04 9.77 -10.67
C TYR A 36 -1.18 8.98 -11.18
N HIS A 37 -1.98 8.42 -10.28
CA HIS A 37 -3.19 7.67 -10.61
C HIS A 37 -4.49 8.44 -10.35
N ALA A 38 -4.41 9.74 -10.10
CA ALA A 38 -5.57 10.57 -9.74
C ALA A 38 -6.65 10.62 -10.82
N ASP A 39 -6.30 10.38 -12.08
CA ASP A 39 -7.22 10.28 -13.22
C ASP A 39 -8.12 9.04 -13.17
N ARG A 40 -7.73 8.01 -12.43
CA ARG A 40 -8.41 6.69 -12.39
C ARG A 40 -9.19 6.45 -11.10
N PHE A 41 -8.80 7.10 -10.02
CA PHE A 41 -9.34 6.84 -8.69
C PHE A 41 -9.85 8.11 -8.03
N GLN A 42 -11.10 8.10 -7.60
CA GLN A 42 -11.64 9.19 -6.80
C GLN A 42 -11.04 9.13 -5.40
N ASP A 43 -10.10 10.02 -5.10
CA ASP A 43 -9.44 10.09 -3.79
C ASP A 43 -10.48 10.24 -2.65
N ALA A 44 -10.37 9.40 -1.66
CA ALA A 44 -11.15 9.41 -0.43
C ALA A 44 -10.26 9.15 0.79
N SER A 45 -8.98 9.51 0.66
CA SER A 45 -7.99 9.35 1.72
C SER A 45 -8.35 10.16 2.96
N LEU A 46 -8.03 9.61 4.13
CA LEU A 46 -8.35 10.20 5.41
C LEU A 46 -7.10 10.53 6.22
N MET A 47 -7.20 11.61 6.99
CA MET A 47 -6.21 12.04 7.95
C MET A 47 -6.82 12.03 9.35
N PHE A 48 -6.11 11.43 10.32
CA PHE A 48 -6.59 11.25 11.68
C PHE A 48 -5.77 12.08 12.65
N TYR A 49 -6.44 12.95 13.38
CA TYR A 49 -5.81 13.81 14.36
C TYR A 49 -6.26 13.43 15.77
N LEU A 50 -5.34 13.44 16.71
CA LEU A 50 -5.59 13.31 18.14
C LEU A 50 -4.96 14.51 18.86
N GLU A 51 -5.77 15.28 19.57
CA GLU A 51 -5.34 16.49 20.27
C GLU A 51 -4.57 17.46 19.34
N GLY A 52 -5.08 17.65 18.12
CA GLY A 52 -4.50 18.53 17.11
C GLY A 52 -3.25 17.98 16.40
N ARG A 53 -2.76 16.81 16.78
CA ARG A 53 -1.59 16.16 16.17
C ARG A 53 -2.03 15.08 15.18
N LEU A 54 -1.46 15.09 13.97
CA LEU A 54 -1.65 14.03 12.99
C LEU A 54 -0.99 12.74 13.50
N VAL A 55 -1.77 11.67 13.62
CA VAL A 55 -1.36 10.38 14.20
C VAL A 55 -1.52 9.19 13.28
N ALA A 56 -2.37 9.31 12.25
CA ALA A 56 -2.51 8.26 11.25
C ALA A 56 -3.04 8.83 9.91
N LEU A 57 -2.80 8.08 8.85
CA LEU A 57 -3.32 8.32 7.50
C LEU A 57 -3.97 7.03 6.97
N LEU A 58 -5.02 7.18 6.18
CA LEU A 58 -5.59 6.06 5.41
C LEU A 58 -5.61 6.44 3.94
N PRO A 59 -4.64 5.98 3.13
CA PRO A 59 -4.71 6.07 1.68
C PRO A 59 -5.94 5.31 1.19
N ALA A 60 -6.86 5.98 0.51
CA ALA A 60 -8.10 5.35 0.07
C ALA A 60 -8.68 6.03 -1.17
N HIS A 61 -9.50 5.29 -1.89
CA HIS A 61 -10.35 5.82 -2.94
C HIS A 61 -11.78 5.31 -2.78
N LYS A 62 -12.70 6.03 -3.39
CA LYS A 62 -14.12 5.68 -3.40
C LYS A 62 -14.46 4.90 -4.66
N ASP A 63 -15.20 3.79 -4.47
CA ASP A 63 -15.81 3.01 -5.54
C ASP A 63 -17.27 2.73 -5.18
N GLY A 64 -18.18 3.49 -5.75
CA GLY A 64 -19.59 3.46 -5.38
C GLY A 64 -19.81 3.82 -3.90
N ASP A 65 -20.34 2.89 -3.13
CA ASP A 65 -20.51 2.99 -1.67
C ASP A 65 -19.42 2.23 -0.87
N THR A 66 -18.34 1.83 -1.54
CA THR A 66 -17.21 1.13 -0.96
C THR A 66 -16.01 2.09 -0.82
N LEU A 67 -15.41 2.12 0.36
CA LEU A 67 -14.08 2.69 0.58
C LEU A 67 -13.04 1.61 0.36
N CYS A 68 -12.15 1.79 -0.61
CA CYS A 68 -11.04 0.89 -0.86
C CYS A 68 -9.73 1.50 -0.36
N SER A 69 -8.91 0.71 0.35
CA SER A 69 -7.56 1.13 0.70
C SER A 69 -6.64 1.08 -0.51
N HIS A 70 -6.93 1.91 -1.47
CA HIS A 70 -6.29 2.28 -2.72
C HIS A 70 -5.91 1.13 -3.69
N ASN A 71 -6.85 0.74 -4.59
CA ASN A 71 -6.62 -0.31 -5.60
C ASN A 71 -5.52 0.02 -6.62
N GLY A 72 -5.14 1.28 -6.79
CA GLY A 72 -3.99 1.69 -7.62
C GLY A 72 -2.63 1.37 -7.02
N LEU A 73 -2.59 0.91 -5.77
CA LEU A 73 -1.36 0.54 -5.06
C LEU A 73 -1.32 -0.97 -4.81
N THR A 74 -0.12 -1.52 -4.66
CA THR A 74 0.09 -2.94 -4.36
C THR A 74 -0.54 -3.33 -3.02
N TYR A 75 -0.49 -2.43 -2.05
CA TYR A 75 -1.09 -2.53 -0.71
C TYR A 75 -1.45 -1.12 -0.22
N GLY A 76 -2.27 -1.05 0.82
CA GLY A 76 -2.74 0.19 1.41
C GLY A 76 -2.80 0.07 2.94
N GLY A 77 -3.97 0.37 3.52
CA GLY A 77 -4.20 0.25 4.95
C GLY A 77 -3.80 1.48 5.74
N LEU A 78 -3.94 1.38 7.06
CA LEU A 78 -3.68 2.49 7.97
C LEU A 78 -2.17 2.71 8.14
N ILE A 79 -1.72 3.92 7.88
CA ILE A 79 -0.36 4.36 8.12
C ILE A 79 -0.33 5.01 9.50
N MET A 80 0.56 4.56 10.38
CA MET A 80 0.55 4.89 11.79
C MET A 80 1.86 5.54 12.25
N ASP A 81 1.78 6.43 13.24
CA ASP A 81 2.97 6.95 13.91
C ASP A 81 3.55 5.92 14.89
N GLU A 82 4.76 6.17 15.39
CA GLU A 82 5.45 5.30 16.35
C GLU A 82 4.73 5.13 17.70
N LYS A 83 3.79 6.06 18.03
CA LYS A 83 3.03 6.06 19.27
C LYS A 83 1.70 5.31 19.17
N ALA A 84 1.40 4.71 18.02
CA ALA A 84 0.23 3.89 17.86
C ALA A 84 0.27 2.68 18.81
N THR A 85 -0.86 2.42 19.45
CA THR A 85 -1.09 1.25 20.31
C THR A 85 -2.37 0.54 19.89
N ALA A 86 -2.48 -0.75 20.17
CA ALA A 86 -3.68 -1.52 19.83
C ALA A 86 -4.96 -0.89 20.40
N GLU A 87 -4.90 -0.32 21.60
CA GLU A 87 -6.03 0.37 22.23
C GLU A 87 -6.44 1.61 21.42
N ARG A 88 -5.48 2.50 21.13
CA ARG A 88 -5.76 3.74 20.36
C ARG A 88 -6.28 3.43 18.96
N ILE A 89 -5.69 2.49 18.28
CA ILE A 89 -6.10 2.10 16.93
C ILE A 89 -7.48 1.43 16.96
N SER A 90 -7.81 0.66 17.99
CA SER A 90 -9.17 0.12 18.17
C SER A 90 -10.22 1.23 18.30
N VAL A 91 -9.94 2.28 19.08
CA VAL A 91 -10.81 3.45 19.19
C VAL A 91 -10.91 4.19 17.85
N LEU A 92 -9.77 4.39 17.15
CA LEU A 92 -9.75 5.02 15.83
C LEU A 92 -10.64 4.27 14.84
N PHE A 93 -10.55 2.94 14.78
CA PHE A 93 -11.39 2.14 13.87
C PHE A 93 -12.88 2.21 14.23
N ALA A 94 -13.23 2.26 15.51
CA ALA A 94 -14.62 2.44 15.92
C ALA A 94 -15.16 3.81 15.45
N GLU A 95 -14.43 4.89 15.72
CA GLU A 95 -14.82 6.25 15.31
C GLU A 95 -14.80 6.39 13.77
N MET A 96 -13.84 5.77 13.08
CA MET A 96 -13.77 5.74 11.61
C MET A 96 -14.99 5.02 11.01
N ASN A 97 -15.43 3.91 11.58
CA ASN A 97 -16.61 3.20 11.10
C ASN A 97 -17.87 4.06 11.18
N ASP A 98 -18.03 4.81 12.28
CA ASP A 98 -19.15 5.72 12.43
C ASP A 98 -19.06 6.90 11.46
N TYR A 99 -17.86 7.47 11.29
CA TYR A 99 -17.61 8.51 10.30
C TYR A 99 -17.96 8.05 8.89
N LEU A 100 -17.44 6.89 8.45
CA LEU A 100 -17.67 6.36 7.11
C LEU A 100 -19.15 6.05 6.86
N ARG A 101 -19.86 5.49 7.86
CA ARG A 101 -21.29 5.26 7.77
C ARG A 101 -22.07 6.56 7.57
N ASN A 102 -21.70 7.62 8.27
CA ASN A 102 -22.30 8.96 8.13
C ASN A 102 -21.99 9.60 6.77
N GLN A 103 -20.87 9.22 6.14
CA GLN A 103 -20.51 9.64 4.77
C GLN A 103 -21.18 8.77 3.68
N GLY A 104 -22.01 7.79 4.06
CA GLY A 104 -22.74 6.92 3.14
C GLY A 104 -21.98 5.70 2.63
N PHE A 105 -20.79 5.42 3.16
CA PHE A 105 -20.09 4.17 2.86
C PHE A 105 -20.77 2.98 3.56
N ARG A 106 -20.90 1.88 2.83
CA ARG A 106 -21.48 0.62 3.33
C ARG A 106 -20.43 -0.46 3.51
N THR A 107 -19.37 -0.40 2.73
CA THR A 107 -18.32 -1.41 2.71
C THR A 107 -16.96 -0.74 2.79
N VAL A 108 -16.02 -1.39 3.48
CA VAL A 108 -14.61 -1.04 3.45
C VAL A 108 -13.84 -2.25 2.95
N PHE A 109 -13.12 -2.08 1.83
CA PHE A 109 -12.18 -3.08 1.33
C PHE A 109 -10.78 -2.68 1.79
N TYR A 110 -10.22 -3.43 2.74
CA TYR A 110 -8.96 -3.10 3.39
C TYR A 110 -7.86 -4.07 3.00
N LYS A 111 -6.76 -3.53 2.51
CA LYS A 111 -5.58 -4.28 2.08
C LYS A 111 -4.38 -3.79 2.90
N PRO A 112 -3.96 -4.53 3.94
CA PRO A 112 -2.93 -4.06 4.86
C PRO A 112 -1.56 -3.96 4.21
N VAL A 113 -0.70 -3.11 4.77
CA VAL A 113 0.74 -3.11 4.45
C VAL A 113 1.34 -4.44 4.92
N PRO A 114 2.06 -5.18 4.08
CA PRO A 114 2.74 -6.38 4.53
C PRO A 114 3.80 -6.07 5.60
N TRP A 115 3.81 -6.85 6.68
CA TRP A 115 4.71 -6.64 7.82
C TRP A 115 6.21 -6.56 7.47
N ILE A 116 6.62 -7.19 6.37
CA ILE A 116 8.01 -7.18 5.90
C ILE A 116 8.51 -5.80 5.48
N TYR A 117 7.61 -4.84 5.23
CA TYR A 117 7.93 -3.46 4.86
C TYR A 117 7.86 -2.51 6.05
N HIS A 118 7.43 -2.99 7.23
CA HIS A 118 7.35 -2.15 8.40
C HIS A 118 8.74 -1.80 8.92
N GLN A 119 8.94 -0.55 9.32
CA GLN A 119 10.15 -0.11 10.03
C GLN A 119 10.15 -0.61 11.46
N TYR A 120 8.97 -0.63 12.07
CA TYR A 120 8.70 -1.20 13.40
C TYR A 120 7.45 -2.06 13.30
N ALA A 121 7.32 -3.09 14.14
CA ALA A 121 6.13 -3.94 14.19
C ALA A 121 4.85 -3.07 14.31
N ALA A 122 3.89 -3.28 13.42
CA ALA A 122 2.74 -2.39 13.23
C ALA A 122 1.52 -3.19 12.73
N GLU A 123 1.01 -4.09 13.57
CA GLU A 123 -0.18 -4.90 13.27
C GLU A 123 -1.40 -4.51 14.12
N GLU A 124 -1.41 -3.30 14.68
CA GLU A 124 -2.51 -2.78 15.48
C GLU A 124 -3.80 -2.64 14.66
N ASP A 125 -3.67 -2.35 13.37
CA ASP A 125 -4.79 -2.32 12.43
C ASP A 125 -5.42 -3.69 12.23
N LEU A 126 -4.60 -4.75 12.11
CA LEU A 126 -5.11 -6.13 11.99
C LEU A 126 -5.87 -6.56 13.26
N TYR A 127 -5.35 -6.16 14.43
CA TYR A 127 -6.04 -6.38 15.69
C TYR A 127 -7.40 -5.67 15.73
N ALA A 128 -7.46 -4.40 15.31
CA ALA A 128 -8.69 -3.62 15.27
C ALA A 128 -9.69 -4.15 14.24
N LEU A 129 -9.22 -4.54 13.05
CA LEU A 129 -10.06 -5.17 12.03
C LEU A 129 -10.78 -6.40 12.56
N TYR A 130 -10.07 -7.26 13.29
CA TYR A 130 -10.67 -8.46 13.88
C TYR A 130 -11.59 -8.13 15.05
N ASN A 131 -11.12 -7.36 16.03
CA ASN A 131 -11.81 -7.18 17.31
C ASN A 131 -12.93 -6.14 17.24
N VAL A 132 -12.76 -5.05 16.47
CA VAL A 132 -13.70 -3.94 16.38
C VAL A 132 -14.58 -4.07 15.16
N CYS A 133 -13.99 -4.22 13.98
CA CYS A 133 -14.74 -4.23 12.73
C CYS A 133 -15.38 -5.59 12.43
N LYS A 134 -14.97 -6.68 13.09
CA LYS A 134 -15.37 -8.06 12.74
C LYS A 134 -15.19 -8.35 11.25
N ALA A 135 -14.07 -7.86 10.71
CA ALA A 135 -13.76 -7.94 9.29
C ALA A 135 -13.62 -9.40 8.84
N GLN A 136 -14.03 -9.66 7.60
CA GLN A 136 -13.91 -10.98 6.98
C GLN A 136 -12.70 -10.98 6.05
N LEU A 137 -11.88 -12.04 6.13
CA LEU A 137 -10.79 -12.26 5.19
C LEU A 137 -11.38 -12.77 3.86
N VAL A 138 -11.29 -11.93 2.82
CA VAL A 138 -11.85 -12.24 1.50
C VAL A 138 -10.82 -12.75 0.50
N GLY A 139 -9.53 -12.55 0.78
CA GLY A 139 -8.44 -13.04 -0.07
C GLY A 139 -7.12 -13.01 0.68
N ARG A 140 -6.19 -13.86 0.25
CA ARG A 140 -4.82 -13.90 0.76
C ARG A 140 -3.87 -14.38 -0.32
N ASP A 141 -2.91 -13.54 -0.65
CA ASP A 141 -1.86 -13.86 -1.63
C ASP A 141 -0.57 -14.25 -0.92
N VAL A 142 0.28 -14.98 -1.63
CA VAL A 142 1.62 -15.34 -1.17
C VAL A 142 2.64 -14.64 -2.06
N ALA A 143 3.48 -13.82 -1.46
CA ALA A 143 4.59 -13.16 -2.16
C ALA A 143 5.93 -13.80 -1.79
N ALA A 144 6.80 -13.97 -2.78
CA ALA A 144 8.18 -14.37 -2.56
C ALA A 144 9.01 -13.12 -2.26
N VAL A 145 9.76 -13.14 -1.17
CA VAL A 145 10.62 -12.06 -0.74
C VAL A 145 12.06 -12.52 -0.71
N ALA A 146 12.97 -11.75 -1.31
CA ALA A 146 14.40 -11.96 -1.23
C ALA A 146 15.03 -10.87 -0.36
N CYS A 147 15.56 -11.26 0.79
CA CYS A 147 16.34 -10.34 1.64
C CYS A 147 17.74 -10.21 1.04
N THR A 148 18.15 -8.98 0.70
CA THR A 148 19.47 -8.73 0.09
C THR A 148 20.62 -9.15 1.00
N ASN A 149 20.45 -9.11 2.32
CA ASN A 149 21.45 -9.49 3.31
C ASN A 149 21.51 -11.02 3.59
N HIS A 150 20.52 -11.77 3.11
CA HIS A 150 20.39 -13.22 3.33
C HIS A 150 19.87 -13.91 2.06
N LEU A 151 20.66 -13.80 0.98
CA LEU A 151 20.30 -14.45 -0.27
C LEU A 151 20.47 -15.96 -0.16
N LEU A 152 19.43 -16.69 -0.50
CA LEU A 152 19.49 -18.13 -0.65
C LEU A 152 20.41 -18.51 -1.82
N PRO A 153 21.17 -19.64 -1.71
CA PRO A 153 22.01 -20.08 -2.81
C PRO A 153 21.15 -20.41 -4.05
N TRP A 154 21.62 -19.98 -5.18
CA TRP A 154 20.93 -20.24 -6.44
C TRP A 154 20.93 -21.75 -6.74
N ARG A 155 19.76 -22.28 -7.09
CA ARG A 155 19.63 -23.65 -7.56
C ARG A 155 20.41 -23.84 -8.86
N ASN A 156 20.97 -25.04 -9.08
CA ASN A 156 21.81 -25.34 -10.25
C ASN A 156 21.11 -25.05 -11.58
N ILE A 157 19.80 -25.31 -11.68
CA ILE A 157 19.03 -25.00 -12.90
C ILE A 157 19.05 -23.49 -13.23
N ARG A 158 19.01 -22.62 -12.22
CA ARG A 158 19.08 -21.16 -12.42
C ARG A 158 20.49 -20.73 -12.84
N LYS A 159 21.54 -21.33 -12.26
CA LYS A 159 22.95 -21.07 -12.66
C LYS A 159 23.19 -21.51 -14.10
N GLN A 160 22.65 -22.68 -14.50
CA GLN A 160 22.76 -23.15 -15.88
C GLN A 160 21.98 -22.25 -16.85
N GLY A 161 20.77 -21.80 -16.48
CA GLY A 161 20.00 -20.84 -17.27
C GLY A 161 20.73 -19.55 -17.51
N ALA A 162 21.35 -18.96 -16.46
CA ALA A 162 22.16 -17.75 -16.59
C ALA A 162 23.36 -17.95 -17.50
N LYS A 163 24.10 -19.06 -17.34
CA LYS A 163 25.22 -19.39 -18.24
C LYS A 163 24.78 -19.51 -19.71
N LYS A 164 23.66 -20.18 -19.95
CA LYS A 164 23.09 -20.35 -21.29
C LYS A 164 22.68 -19.00 -21.89
N ALA A 165 22.07 -18.11 -21.11
CA ALA A 165 21.70 -16.78 -21.56
C ALA A 165 22.94 -15.98 -22.02
N ILE A 166 24.02 -15.98 -21.21
CA ILE A 166 25.28 -15.34 -21.56
C ILE A 166 25.88 -15.93 -22.84
N GLN A 167 25.87 -17.27 -22.99
CA GLN A 167 26.38 -17.94 -24.19
C GLN A 167 25.58 -17.58 -25.45
N HIS A 168 24.28 -17.28 -25.31
CA HIS A 168 23.44 -16.81 -26.41
C HIS A 168 23.47 -15.30 -26.61
N GLY A 169 24.42 -14.59 -25.99
CA GLY A 169 24.61 -13.14 -26.19
C GLY A 169 23.57 -12.27 -25.50
N CYS A 170 22.81 -12.80 -24.52
CA CYS A 170 21.92 -11.96 -23.72
C CYS A 170 22.73 -10.98 -22.88
N VAL A 171 22.41 -9.70 -23.02
CA VAL A 171 23.07 -8.60 -22.31
C VAL A 171 22.04 -7.82 -21.50
N ILE A 172 22.36 -7.53 -20.23
CA ILE A 172 21.57 -6.63 -19.40
C ILE A 172 22.12 -5.23 -19.63
N ARG A 173 21.24 -4.29 -19.95
CA ARG A 173 21.58 -2.86 -20.10
C ARG A 173 20.60 -2.03 -19.28
N GLU A 174 21.13 -1.02 -18.64
CA GLU A 174 20.32 0.09 -18.14
C GLU A 174 20.05 1.02 -19.32
N GLY A 175 18.83 1.47 -19.47
CA GLY A 175 18.46 2.36 -20.57
C GLY A 175 17.18 3.13 -20.26
N GLU A 176 17.09 4.31 -20.84
CA GLU A 176 15.93 5.21 -20.71
C GLU A 176 14.93 5.06 -21.88
N ASN A 177 15.14 4.08 -22.77
CA ASN A 177 14.26 3.86 -23.91
C ASN A 177 12.99 3.06 -23.52
N TYR A 178 12.07 3.76 -22.89
CA TYR A 178 10.79 3.19 -22.47
C TYR A 178 9.89 2.77 -23.65
N SER A 179 10.08 3.35 -24.84
CA SER A 179 9.30 3.01 -26.03
C SER A 179 9.54 1.55 -26.46
N ASP A 180 10.80 1.11 -26.50
CA ASP A 180 11.15 -0.26 -26.85
C ASP A 180 10.65 -1.24 -25.79
N PHE A 181 10.79 -0.89 -24.50
CA PHE A 181 10.26 -1.69 -23.40
C PHE A 181 8.74 -1.93 -23.56
N TRP A 182 7.97 -0.86 -23.79
CA TRP A 182 6.51 -0.98 -23.92
C TRP A 182 6.09 -1.74 -25.18
N SER A 183 6.83 -1.63 -26.28
CA SER A 183 6.59 -2.39 -27.50
C SER A 183 6.73 -3.89 -27.24
N GLU A 184 7.83 -4.31 -26.64
CA GLU A 184 8.10 -5.72 -26.31
C GLU A 184 7.12 -6.24 -25.25
N TYR A 185 6.85 -5.45 -24.20
CA TYR A 185 5.90 -5.82 -23.15
C TYR A 185 4.47 -6.01 -23.69
N SER A 186 4.02 -5.19 -24.64
CA SER A 186 2.70 -5.33 -25.25
C SER A 186 2.56 -6.61 -26.09
N ILE A 187 3.63 -7.04 -26.75
CA ILE A 187 3.68 -8.32 -27.47
C ILE A 187 3.63 -9.48 -26.47
N PHE A 188 4.45 -9.41 -25.41
CA PHE A 188 4.51 -10.45 -24.39
C PHE A 188 3.18 -10.62 -23.65
N SER A 189 2.53 -9.54 -23.26
CA SER A 189 1.25 -9.57 -22.54
C SER A 189 0.11 -10.16 -23.38
N ARG A 190 0.11 -9.96 -24.71
CA ARG A 190 -0.89 -10.56 -25.62
C ARG A 190 -0.71 -12.06 -25.81
N VAL A 191 0.51 -12.57 -25.61
CA VAL A 191 0.82 -14.00 -25.80
C VAL A 191 0.53 -14.82 -24.53
N PHE A 192 0.57 -14.18 -23.35
CA PHE A 192 0.44 -14.85 -22.05
C PHE A 192 -0.82 -14.51 -21.26
N CYS A 193 -1.68 -13.59 -21.73
CA CYS A 193 -3.04 -13.44 -21.21
C CYS A 193 -3.98 -14.42 -21.94
N LEU A 194 -4.03 -15.65 -21.44
CA LEU A 194 -5.12 -16.61 -21.65
C LEU A 194 -6.11 -16.50 -20.49
#